data_bf9c2c5548cd95649f8dd4b4a57203fa
#
_entry.id   bf9c2c5548cd95649f8dd4b4a57203fa
#
_cell.length_a   1.000
_cell.length_b   1.000
_cell.length_c   1.000
_cell.angle_alpha   90.00
_cell.angle_beta   90.00
_cell.angle_gamma   90.00
#
_symmetry.space_group_name_H-M   'P 1'
#
loop_
_entity.id
_entity.type
_entity.pdbx_description
1 polymer ?
#
loop_
_entity_poly.entity_id
_entity_poly.type
_entity_poly.pdbx_seq_one_letter_code
_entity_poly.pdbx_strand_id
1 'polypeptide(L)'
;MDPTTERRPPRADEPLPTRYEHATAEREATERWTAAGAFSATPDGRERRYVVMMPLPNVTGALHMGHAMDNVMQDLLIRWHRMLGDNTLWMAGTDHASIATQAVIERRLLELEGKTRHDIGREALVQRIWEWKDRYQQRIVEQQRAMGCSCDWDRARFTMDAVCSRAVRHTFLALFRDGLVFRGTRLVNWDCALRTGVSDDEIGYRTVDGAYWHLRYPVIDPEPGEPTHVVVATTRPETMLGDTAVACHPDPRSALDRAIERLAERAGRAPQRERPALEEQLEALRRRRETHLAGLVRLAEMAAAGRLIRLPLLDRPIPLIT
;
A
#
# COMPACT_ATOMS: atom_id res chain seq x y z
N MET A 1 -33.73 43.00 -13.43
CA MET A 1 -32.46 43.63 -13.11
C MET A 1 -31.59 43.55 -14.35
N ASP A 2 -31.22 44.65 -14.90
CA ASP A 2 -30.54 44.81 -16.20
C ASP A 2 -29.14 44.16 -16.16
N PRO A 3 -28.81 43.22 -17.05
CA PRO A 3 -27.52 42.52 -17.06
C PRO A 3 -26.36 43.31 -17.69
N THR A 4 -26.53 44.56 -17.99
CA THR A 4 -25.56 45.35 -18.77
C THR A 4 -24.81 46.43 -17.97
N THR A 5 -24.57 46.25 -16.70
CA THR A 5 -23.61 47.09 -15.99
C THR A 5 -22.20 46.55 -16.17
N GLU A 6 -21.60 46.74 -17.37
CA GLU A 6 -20.16 46.71 -17.53
C GLU A 6 -19.54 47.69 -16.52
N ARG A 7 -19.01 47.20 -15.42
CA ARG A 7 -18.18 48.00 -14.52
C ARG A 7 -16.91 48.37 -15.28
N ARG A 8 -16.87 49.61 -15.72
CA ARG A 8 -15.69 50.25 -16.27
C ARG A 8 -14.53 50.06 -15.28
N PRO A 9 -13.31 49.71 -15.71
CA PRO A 9 -12.17 49.73 -14.80
C PRO A 9 -12.07 51.08 -14.12
N PRO A 10 -11.73 51.14 -12.82
CA PRO A 10 -11.63 52.41 -12.10
C PRO A 10 -10.72 53.34 -12.85
N ARG A 11 -11.14 54.60 -13.04
CA ARG A 11 -10.32 55.64 -13.64
C ARG A 11 -9.12 55.88 -12.75
N ALA A 12 -7.96 56.16 -13.35
CA ALA A 12 -6.70 56.41 -12.63
C ALA A 12 -6.81 57.47 -11.52
N ASP A 13 -7.88 58.23 -11.51
CA ASP A 13 -8.14 59.39 -10.63
C ASP A 13 -9.12 59.06 -9.50
N GLU A 14 -9.72 57.86 -9.43
CA GLU A 14 -10.59 57.46 -8.30
C GLU A 14 -9.74 56.98 -7.12
N PRO A 15 -9.94 57.55 -5.91
CA PRO A 15 -9.21 57.11 -4.74
C PRO A 15 -9.55 55.64 -4.45
N LEU A 16 -8.53 54.83 -4.21
CA LEU A 16 -8.72 53.45 -3.81
C LEU A 16 -9.54 53.36 -2.50
N PRO A 17 -10.40 52.36 -2.35
CA PRO A 17 -11.14 52.15 -1.10
C PRO A 17 -10.17 52.05 0.07
N THR A 18 -10.51 52.60 1.20
CA THR A 18 -9.68 52.59 2.41
C THR A 18 -9.54 51.20 3.02
N ARG A 19 -10.39 50.26 2.62
CA ARG A 19 -10.38 48.87 3.07
C ARG A 19 -10.43 47.94 1.86
N TYR A 20 -9.56 46.94 1.84
CA TYR A 20 -9.58 45.86 0.85
C TYR A 20 -10.66 44.84 1.17
N GLU A 21 -11.64 44.66 0.29
CA GLU A 21 -12.72 43.69 0.41
C GLU A 21 -12.37 42.42 -0.40
N HIS A 22 -11.65 41.51 0.26
CA HIS A 22 -11.09 40.31 -0.36
C HIS A 22 -12.17 39.43 -1.05
N ALA A 23 -13.32 39.23 -0.42
CA ALA A 23 -14.39 38.37 -0.96
C ALA A 23 -14.94 38.89 -2.29
N THR A 24 -15.01 40.22 -2.46
CA THR A 24 -15.42 40.85 -3.72
C THR A 24 -14.35 40.68 -4.80
N ALA A 25 -13.10 40.96 -4.45
CA ALA A 25 -11.98 40.82 -5.38
C ALA A 25 -11.78 39.39 -5.87
N GLU A 26 -11.88 38.40 -4.97
CA GLU A 26 -11.80 36.98 -5.31
C GLU A 26 -12.92 36.53 -6.26
N ARG A 27 -14.16 36.94 -5.97
CA ARG A 27 -15.29 36.64 -6.84
C ARG A 27 -15.12 37.25 -8.22
N GLU A 28 -14.84 38.55 -8.30
CA GLU A 28 -14.66 39.26 -9.58
C GLU A 28 -13.49 38.70 -10.41
N ALA A 29 -12.39 38.32 -9.77
CA ALA A 29 -11.27 37.64 -10.43
C ALA A 29 -11.68 36.27 -10.98
N THR A 30 -12.36 35.47 -10.19
CA THR A 30 -12.82 34.14 -10.60
C THR A 30 -13.80 34.21 -11.76
N GLU A 31 -14.79 35.11 -11.69
CA GLU A 31 -15.75 35.33 -12.76
C GLU A 31 -15.05 35.75 -14.07
N ARG A 32 -14.09 36.68 -14.01
CA ARG A 32 -13.29 37.10 -15.15
C ARG A 32 -12.47 36.00 -15.77
N TRP A 33 -11.79 35.19 -14.97
CA TRP A 33 -11.00 34.05 -15.45
C TRP A 33 -11.87 32.97 -16.09
N THR A 34 -13.02 32.72 -15.49
CA THR A 34 -13.99 31.73 -16.02
C THR A 34 -14.57 32.20 -17.34
N ALA A 35 -15.02 33.46 -17.42
CA ALA A 35 -15.58 34.03 -18.66
C ALA A 35 -14.55 34.07 -19.81
N ALA A 36 -13.29 34.31 -19.48
CA ALA A 36 -12.19 34.33 -20.46
C ALA A 36 -11.69 32.94 -20.84
N GLY A 37 -12.17 31.83 -20.21
CA GLY A 37 -11.63 30.49 -20.42
C GLY A 37 -10.13 30.40 -20.08
N ALA A 38 -9.66 31.20 -19.11
CA ALA A 38 -8.24 31.39 -18.84
C ALA A 38 -7.50 30.13 -18.40
N PHE A 39 -8.23 29.11 -17.94
CA PHE A 39 -7.67 27.87 -17.43
C PHE A 39 -7.84 26.70 -18.41
N SER A 40 -8.61 26.88 -19.47
CA SER A 40 -8.83 25.84 -20.49
C SER A 40 -7.64 25.74 -21.43
N ALA A 41 -7.21 24.51 -21.70
CA ALA A 41 -6.15 24.23 -22.65
C ALA A 41 -6.72 23.58 -23.92
N THR A 42 -6.34 24.11 -25.07
CA THR A 42 -6.65 23.50 -26.36
C THR A 42 -5.37 23.14 -27.09
N PRO A 43 -5.29 21.99 -27.77
CA PRO A 43 -4.17 21.72 -28.65
C PRO A 43 -4.03 22.83 -29.70
N ASP A 44 -2.87 23.44 -29.74
CA ASP A 44 -2.52 24.49 -30.69
C ASP A 44 -1.10 24.28 -31.24
N GLY A 45 -0.64 25.16 -32.11
CA GLY A 45 0.68 25.07 -32.75
C GLY A 45 1.87 25.45 -31.85
N ARG A 46 1.66 25.74 -30.57
CA ARG A 46 2.77 26.12 -29.66
C ARG A 46 3.66 24.92 -29.42
N GLU A 47 4.97 25.10 -29.55
CA GLU A 47 5.96 24.04 -29.26
C GLU A 47 6.08 23.77 -27.76
N ARG A 48 5.99 24.84 -26.95
CA ARG A 48 6.12 24.74 -25.49
C ARG A 48 4.80 24.36 -24.86
N ARG A 49 4.80 23.22 -24.18
CA ARG A 49 3.65 22.67 -23.47
C ARG A 49 4.05 22.31 -22.06
N TYR A 50 3.17 22.63 -21.12
CA TYR A 50 3.36 22.26 -19.72
C TYR A 50 2.08 21.63 -19.16
N VAL A 51 2.15 20.35 -18.85
CA VAL A 51 0.99 19.56 -18.41
C VAL A 51 1.27 19.00 -17.02
N VAL A 52 0.36 19.25 -16.09
CA VAL A 52 0.40 18.70 -14.75
C VAL A 52 -0.88 17.91 -14.52
N MET A 53 -0.73 16.67 -14.03
CA MET A 53 -1.81 15.87 -13.48
C MET A 53 -1.80 16.06 -11.96
N MET A 54 -2.87 16.60 -11.41
CA MET A 54 -3.03 16.72 -9.97
C MET A 54 -3.06 15.34 -9.32
N PRO A 55 -2.36 15.08 -8.20
CA PRO A 55 -2.64 13.95 -7.34
C PRO A 55 -4.08 14.04 -6.86
N LEU A 56 -4.92 13.11 -7.33
CA LEU A 56 -6.38 13.21 -7.13
C LEU A 56 -6.75 12.98 -5.67
N PRO A 57 -7.38 13.95 -4.99
CA PRO A 57 -7.81 13.76 -3.61
C PRO A 57 -8.82 12.63 -3.47
N ASN A 58 -8.65 11.82 -2.43
CA ASN A 58 -9.57 10.77 -2.07
C ASN A 58 -10.90 11.33 -1.56
N VAL A 59 -12.04 10.79 -1.99
CA VAL A 59 -13.37 11.20 -1.49
C VAL A 59 -13.68 10.65 -0.09
N THR A 60 -12.66 10.43 0.73
CA THR A 60 -12.80 9.98 2.13
C THR A 60 -13.17 11.09 3.09
N GLY A 61 -12.99 12.36 2.69
CA GLY A 61 -13.29 13.52 3.52
C GLY A 61 -13.01 14.85 2.82
N ALA A 62 -13.04 15.94 3.59
CA ALA A 62 -12.67 17.27 3.12
C ALA A 62 -11.14 17.39 2.98
N LEU A 63 -10.70 18.37 2.19
CA LEU A 63 -9.28 18.71 2.07
C LEU A 63 -8.72 19.23 3.40
N HIS A 64 -7.44 18.99 3.63
CA HIS A 64 -6.66 19.51 4.75
C HIS A 64 -5.46 20.30 4.25
N MET A 65 -4.67 20.90 5.16
CA MET A 65 -3.54 21.76 4.82
C MET A 65 -2.50 21.09 3.91
N GLY A 66 -2.29 19.78 4.03
CA GLY A 66 -1.40 19.05 3.12
C GLY A 66 -1.85 19.10 1.66
N HIS A 67 -3.15 18.94 1.40
CA HIS A 67 -3.71 19.11 0.06
C HIS A 67 -3.61 20.56 -0.42
N ALA A 68 -3.82 21.55 0.46
CA ALA A 68 -3.69 22.95 0.10
C ALA A 68 -2.25 23.28 -0.33
N MET A 69 -1.26 22.81 0.42
CA MET A 69 0.16 22.99 0.08
C MET A 69 0.51 22.36 -1.27
N ASP A 70 0.08 21.13 -1.50
CA ASP A 70 0.29 20.42 -2.77
C ASP A 70 -0.32 21.18 -3.96
N ASN A 71 -1.58 21.61 -3.82
CA ASN A 71 -2.27 22.35 -4.86
C ASN A 71 -1.62 23.70 -5.14
N VAL A 72 -1.21 24.45 -4.11
CA VAL A 72 -0.57 25.76 -4.26
C VAL A 72 0.77 25.65 -4.99
N MET A 73 1.58 24.63 -4.68
CA MET A 73 2.86 24.41 -5.35
C MET A 73 2.67 24.11 -6.84
N GLN A 74 1.70 23.28 -7.19
CA GLN A 74 1.37 22.96 -8.58
C GLN A 74 0.81 24.19 -9.30
N ASP A 75 -0.10 24.94 -8.68
CA ASP A 75 -0.72 26.13 -9.26
C ASP A 75 0.31 27.23 -9.52
N LEU A 76 1.30 27.38 -8.65
CA LEU A 76 2.42 28.31 -8.85
C LEU A 76 3.16 28.00 -10.16
N LEU A 77 3.50 26.76 -10.39
CA LEU A 77 4.22 26.33 -11.60
C LEU A 77 3.35 26.48 -12.86
N ILE A 78 2.08 26.11 -12.79
CA ILE A 78 1.12 26.25 -13.88
C ILE A 78 0.95 27.73 -14.26
N ARG A 79 0.77 28.61 -13.28
CA ARG A 79 0.63 30.07 -13.53
C ARG A 79 1.90 30.64 -14.12
N TRP A 80 3.06 30.26 -13.62
CA TRP A 80 4.35 30.68 -14.14
C TRP A 80 4.51 30.29 -15.61
N HIS A 81 4.29 29.04 -15.97
CA HIS A 81 4.36 28.58 -17.36
C HIS A 81 3.31 29.25 -18.26
N ARG A 82 2.11 29.50 -17.73
CA ARG A 82 1.08 30.27 -18.47
C ARG A 82 1.54 31.70 -18.77
N MET A 83 2.19 32.36 -17.80
CA MET A 83 2.76 33.68 -17.98
C MET A 83 3.92 33.70 -18.99
N LEU A 84 4.68 32.62 -19.13
CA LEU A 84 5.71 32.43 -20.16
C LEU A 84 5.13 32.19 -21.56
N GLY A 85 3.81 32.09 -21.71
CA GLY A 85 3.13 31.83 -22.97
C GLY A 85 3.04 30.36 -23.38
N ASP A 86 3.39 29.43 -22.49
CA ASP A 86 3.28 27.99 -22.76
C ASP A 86 1.81 27.56 -22.85
N ASN A 87 1.52 26.54 -23.65
CA ASN A 87 0.21 25.88 -23.60
C ASN A 87 0.16 24.98 -22.35
N THR A 88 -0.58 25.45 -21.34
CA THR A 88 -0.61 24.80 -20.03
C THR A 88 -1.92 24.07 -19.79
N LEU A 89 -1.82 22.85 -19.26
CA LEU A 89 -2.95 22.05 -18.80
C LEU A 89 -2.70 21.58 -17.36
N TRP A 90 -3.57 21.95 -16.44
CA TRP A 90 -3.62 21.37 -15.11
C TRP A 90 -4.92 20.58 -14.96
N MET A 91 -4.79 19.25 -14.96
CA MET A 91 -5.92 18.33 -14.83
C MET A 91 -6.28 18.13 -13.37
N ALA A 92 -7.52 18.48 -13.02
CA ALA A 92 -8.12 18.22 -11.73
C ALA A 92 -8.95 16.93 -11.71
N GLY A 93 -9.29 16.46 -10.52
CA GLY A 93 -10.21 15.34 -10.35
C GLY A 93 -10.29 14.89 -8.90
N THR A 94 -10.97 13.76 -8.69
CA THR A 94 -11.10 13.11 -7.40
C THR A 94 -10.95 11.61 -7.54
N ASP A 95 -10.40 10.96 -6.50
CA ASP A 95 -10.22 9.52 -6.47
C ASP A 95 -11.29 8.84 -5.63
N HIS A 96 -11.79 7.70 -6.12
CA HIS A 96 -12.77 6.88 -5.41
C HIS A 96 -12.21 6.21 -4.15
N ALA A 97 -10.89 6.05 -4.05
CA ALA A 97 -10.15 5.49 -2.91
C ALA A 97 -10.67 4.13 -2.39
N SER A 98 -11.53 3.46 -3.16
CA SER A 98 -12.01 2.09 -2.97
C SER A 98 -12.27 1.71 -1.49
N ILE A 99 -11.40 0.87 -0.91
CA ILE A 99 -11.51 0.33 0.45
C ILE A 99 -11.56 1.44 1.52
N ALA A 100 -10.78 2.50 1.35
CA ALA A 100 -10.74 3.60 2.32
C ALA A 100 -12.08 4.34 2.40
N THR A 101 -12.70 4.63 1.26
CA THR A 101 -14.05 5.25 1.23
C THR A 101 -15.11 4.30 1.80
N GLN A 102 -15.05 3.02 1.46
CA GLN A 102 -15.96 2.01 2.02
C GLN A 102 -15.81 1.93 3.55
N ALA A 103 -14.59 1.88 4.08
CA ALA A 103 -14.34 1.83 5.52
C ALA A 103 -14.90 3.05 6.27
N VAL A 104 -14.83 4.24 5.66
CA VAL A 104 -15.45 5.45 6.23
C VAL A 104 -16.97 5.28 6.33
N ILE A 105 -17.61 4.77 5.28
CA ILE A 105 -19.07 4.58 5.27
C ILE A 105 -19.50 3.49 6.25
N GLU A 106 -18.76 2.37 6.30
CA GLU A 106 -19.07 1.28 7.26
C GLU A 106 -18.94 1.75 8.71
N ARG A 107 -17.90 2.53 9.02
CA ARG A 107 -17.76 3.14 10.36
C ARG A 107 -18.94 4.06 10.70
N ARG A 108 -19.33 4.94 9.79
CA ARG A 108 -20.47 5.83 9.99
C ARG A 108 -21.78 5.07 10.13
N LEU A 109 -21.98 4.01 9.36
CA LEU A 109 -23.15 3.15 9.46
C LEU A 109 -23.23 2.52 10.86
N LEU A 110 -22.11 2.04 11.38
CA LEU A 110 -22.04 1.49 12.73
C LEU A 110 -22.29 2.55 13.81
N GLU A 111 -21.66 3.72 13.69
CA GLU A 111 -21.79 4.82 14.66
C GLU A 111 -23.20 5.43 14.71
N LEU A 112 -23.86 5.59 13.56
CA LEU A 112 -25.14 6.29 13.46
C LEU A 112 -26.35 5.37 13.57
N GLU A 113 -26.23 4.12 13.09
CA GLU A 113 -27.38 3.20 13.00
C GLU A 113 -27.15 1.89 13.76
N GLY A 114 -25.95 1.64 14.29
CA GLY A 114 -25.58 0.37 14.92
C GLY A 114 -25.58 -0.82 13.96
N LYS A 115 -25.52 -0.58 12.65
CA LYS A 115 -25.60 -1.60 11.60
C LYS A 115 -24.25 -1.82 10.93
N THR A 116 -24.08 -3.00 10.38
CA THR A 116 -22.94 -3.40 9.54
C THR A 116 -23.35 -3.46 8.06
N ARG A 117 -22.38 -3.58 7.17
CA ARG A 117 -22.63 -3.81 5.73
C ARG A 117 -23.47 -5.06 5.46
N HIS A 118 -23.36 -6.07 6.35
CA HIS A 118 -24.10 -7.32 6.20
C HIS A 118 -25.59 -7.16 6.53
N ASP A 119 -25.93 -6.21 7.40
CA ASP A 119 -27.32 -5.94 7.78
C ASP A 119 -28.08 -5.19 6.70
N ILE A 120 -27.41 -4.34 5.92
CA ILE A 120 -28.04 -3.53 4.88
C ILE A 120 -27.92 -4.11 3.46
N GLY A 121 -26.95 -5.01 3.25
CA GLY A 121 -26.67 -5.61 1.96
C GLY A 121 -25.88 -4.71 1.00
N ARG A 122 -25.45 -5.31 -0.13
CA ARG A 122 -24.53 -4.68 -1.10
C ARG A 122 -25.13 -3.44 -1.77
N GLU A 123 -26.36 -3.54 -2.27
CA GLU A 123 -27.01 -2.47 -3.03
C GLU A 123 -27.16 -1.20 -2.20
N ALA A 124 -27.67 -1.34 -0.97
CA ALA A 124 -27.86 -0.20 -0.06
C ALA A 124 -26.51 0.41 0.37
N LEU A 125 -25.47 -0.41 0.59
CA LEU A 125 -24.13 0.10 0.88
C LEU A 125 -23.55 0.89 -0.30
N VAL A 126 -23.62 0.35 -1.51
CA VAL A 126 -23.13 1.00 -2.73
C VAL A 126 -23.84 2.33 -2.97
N GLN A 127 -25.17 2.37 -2.79
CA GLN A 127 -25.92 3.62 -2.90
C GLN A 127 -25.39 4.68 -1.91
N ARG A 128 -25.18 4.34 -0.64
CA ARG A 128 -24.64 5.27 0.36
C ARG A 128 -23.24 5.75 0.05
N ILE A 129 -22.40 4.88 -0.54
CA ILE A 129 -21.06 5.26 -0.99
C ILE A 129 -21.15 6.28 -2.12
N TRP A 130 -22.06 6.11 -3.09
CA TRP A 130 -22.26 7.08 -4.17
C TRP A 130 -22.77 8.42 -3.66
N GLU A 131 -23.75 8.44 -2.75
CA GLU A 131 -24.26 9.66 -2.11
C GLU A 131 -23.15 10.42 -1.34
N TRP A 132 -22.33 9.68 -0.62
CA TRP A 132 -21.15 10.22 0.05
C TRP A 132 -20.14 10.81 -0.95
N LYS A 133 -19.80 10.06 -1.99
CA LYS A 133 -18.90 10.48 -3.06
C LYS A 133 -19.36 11.79 -3.68
N ASP A 134 -20.64 11.90 -4.08
CA ASP A 134 -21.17 13.11 -4.70
C ASP A 134 -21.02 14.33 -3.79
N ARG A 135 -21.37 14.19 -2.51
CA ARG A 135 -21.24 15.25 -1.50
C ARG A 135 -19.79 15.69 -1.32
N TYR A 136 -18.88 14.75 -1.15
CA TYR A 136 -17.49 15.09 -0.86
C TYR A 136 -16.71 15.49 -2.10
N GLN A 137 -17.01 14.96 -3.26
CA GLN A 137 -16.49 15.45 -4.53
C GLN A 137 -16.83 16.92 -4.73
N GLN A 138 -18.09 17.30 -4.53
CA GLN A 138 -18.52 18.70 -4.63
C GLN A 138 -17.74 19.57 -3.63
N ARG A 139 -17.66 19.16 -2.37
CA ARG A 139 -16.93 19.87 -1.32
C ARG A 139 -15.46 20.07 -1.65
N ILE A 140 -14.79 19.04 -2.17
CA ILE A 140 -13.38 19.11 -2.59
C ILE A 140 -13.21 20.14 -3.70
N VAL A 141 -14.04 20.09 -4.73
CA VAL A 141 -13.98 21.05 -5.84
C VAL A 141 -14.24 22.49 -5.36
N GLU A 142 -15.21 22.69 -4.46
CA GLU A 142 -15.48 24.01 -3.85
C GLU A 142 -14.27 24.52 -3.06
N GLN A 143 -13.61 23.67 -2.26
CA GLN A 143 -12.40 24.04 -1.53
C GLN A 143 -11.23 24.40 -2.47
N GLN A 144 -11.03 23.63 -3.53
CA GLN A 144 -10.00 23.92 -4.53
C GLN A 144 -10.29 25.25 -5.29
N ARG A 145 -11.54 25.50 -5.63
CA ARG A 145 -11.96 26.77 -6.24
C ARG A 145 -11.78 27.94 -5.28
N ALA A 146 -12.11 27.78 -4.01
CA ALA A 146 -11.91 28.80 -2.98
C ALA A 146 -10.43 29.12 -2.75
N MET A 147 -9.52 28.14 -2.93
CA MET A 147 -8.07 28.38 -2.93
C MET A 147 -7.58 29.09 -4.21
N GLY A 148 -8.42 29.27 -5.22
CA GLY A 148 -8.06 29.89 -6.48
C GLY A 148 -7.32 28.97 -7.45
N CYS A 149 -7.41 27.63 -7.29
CA CYS A 149 -6.74 26.69 -8.18
C CYS A 149 -7.13 26.90 -9.64
N SER A 150 -6.13 27.10 -10.50
CA SER A 150 -6.32 27.43 -11.92
C SER A 150 -6.38 26.19 -12.82
N CYS A 151 -7.17 25.20 -12.39
CA CYS A 151 -7.38 23.95 -13.12
C CYS A 151 -8.29 24.13 -14.34
N ASP A 152 -8.13 23.25 -15.32
CA ASP A 152 -9.11 23.07 -16.40
C ASP A 152 -10.31 22.26 -15.84
N TRP A 153 -11.28 22.97 -15.30
CA TRP A 153 -12.44 22.39 -14.59
C TRP A 153 -13.36 21.59 -15.51
N ASP A 154 -13.40 21.92 -16.81
CA ASP A 154 -14.21 21.19 -17.79
C ASP A 154 -13.64 19.79 -18.06
N ARG A 155 -12.37 19.61 -17.79
CA ARG A 155 -11.68 18.31 -17.88
C ARG A 155 -11.56 17.57 -16.56
N ALA A 156 -12.12 18.10 -15.47
CA ALA A 156 -12.08 17.41 -14.19
C ALA A 156 -12.66 15.99 -14.28
N ARG A 157 -12.00 15.03 -13.63
CA ARG A 157 -12.37 13.61 -13.70
C ARG A 157 -12.65 13.03 -12.32
N PHE A 158 -13.48 12.02 -12.31
CA PHE A 158 -13.58 11.07 -11.21
C PHE A 158 -13.05 9.72 -11.68
N THR A 159 -12.22 9.08 -10.89
CA THR A 159 -11.50 7.85 -11.30
C THR A 159 -12.39 6.68 -11.69
N MET A 160 -13.69 6.71 -11.33
CA MET A 160 -14.70 5.73 -11.77
C MET A 160 -15.73 6.29 -12.74
N ASP A 161 -15.49 7.47 -13.34
CA ASP A 161 -16.40 7.97 -14.39
C ASP A 161 -16.36 7.06 -15.65
N ALA A 162 -17.31 7.27 -16.55
CA ALA A 162 -17.44 6.43 -17.73
C ALA A 162 -16.21 6.48 -18.65
N VAL A 163 -15.49 7.61 -18.69
CA VAL A 163 -14.28 7.79 -19.51
C VAL A 163 -13.12 7.02 -18.89
N CYS A 164 -12.86 7.22 -17.60
CA CYS A 164 -11.81 6.53 -16.87
C CYS A 164 -12.06 5.01 -16.85
N SER A 165 -13.29 4.57 -16.58
CA SER A 165 -13.66 3.14 -16.59
C SER A 165 -13.41 2.49 -17.95
N ARG A 166 -13.67 3.20 -19.05
CA ARG A 166 -13.39 2.69 -20.41
C ARG A 166 -11.89 2.62 -20.66
N ALA A 167 -11.14 3.63 -20.27
CA ALA A 167 -9.69 3.68 -20.42
C ALA A 167 -9.01 2.52 -19.66
N VAL A 168 -9.41 2.30 -18.40
CA VAL A 168 -8.91 1.18 -17.58
C VAL A 168 -9.16 -0.17 -18.25
N ARG A 169 -10.39 -0.41 -18.73
CA ARG A 169 -10.73 -1.67 -19.42
C ARG A 169 -9.93 -1.86 -20.71
N HIS A 170 -9.74 -0.79 -21.47
CA HIS A 170 -8.96 -0.84 -22.70
C HIS A 170 -7.49 -1.17 -22.41
N THR A 171 -6.89 -0.48 -21.46
CA THR A 171 -5.49 -0.71 -21.03
C THR A 171 -5.31 -2.13 -20.51
N PHE A 172 -6.21 -2.59 -19.64
CA PHE A 172 -6.15 -3.96 -19.09
C PHE A 172 -6.18 -5.00 -20.24
N LEU A 173 -7.09 -4.82 -21.21
CA LEU A 173 -7.21 -5.74 -22.35
C LEU A 173 -5.96 -5.73 -23.23
N ALA A 174 -5.34 -4.56 -23.47
CA ALA A 174 -4.10 -4.45 -24.21
C ALA A 174 -2.97 -5.19 -23.50
N LEU A 175 -2.75 -4.93 -22.22
CA LEU A 175 -1.72 -5.60 -21.40
C LEU A 175 -1.93 -7.11 -21.31
N PHE A 176 -3.19 -7.56 -21.25
CA PHE A 176 -3.53 -8.98 -21.26
C PHE A 176 -3.17 -9.64 -22.60
N ARG A 177 -3.47 -8.98 -23.73
CA ARG A 177 -3.11 -9.46 -25.08
C ARG A 177 -1.61 -9.52 -25.29
N ASP A 178 -0.88 -8.58 -24.72
CA ASP A 178 0.58 -8.52 -24.77
C ASP A 178 1.27 -9.51 -23.80
N GLY A 179 0.47 -10.28 -23.03
CA GLY A 179 0.97 -11.26 -22.06
C GLY A 179 1.60 -10.66 -20.79
N LEU A 180 1.48 -9.34 -20.60
CA LEU A 180 2.02 -8.64 -19.44
C LEU A 180 1.15 -8.79 -18.18
N VAL A 181 -0.12 -9.08 -18.35
CA VAL A 181 -1.08 -9.38 -17.27
C VAL A 181 -1.61 -10.80 -17.46
N PHE A 182 -1.53 -11.61 -16.42
CA PHE A 182 -2.02 -12.99 -16.43
C PHE A 182 -2.63 -13.34 -15.07
N ARG A 183 -3.50 -14.36 -15.07
CA ARG A 183 -4.07 -14.88 -13.83
C ARG A 183 -3.10 -15.88 -13.18
N GLY A 184 -2.73 -15.62 -11.92
CA GLY A 184 -1.85 -16.51 -11.15
C GLY A 184 -2.23 -16.52 -9.68
N THR A 185 -1.64 -17.47 -8.93
CA THR A 185 -1.76 -17.53 -7.47
C THR A 185 -0.53 -16.90 -6.84
N ARG A 186 -0.72 -16.01 -5.87
CA ARG A 186 0.33 -15.33 -5.14
C ARG A 186 -0.03 -15.19 -3.67
N LEU A 187 0.97 -15.21 -2.80
CA LEU A 187 0.79 -14.83 -1.40
C LEU A 187 0.50 -13.34 -1.31
N VAL A 188 -0.51 -12.99 -0.53
CA VAL A 188 -0.91 -11.60 -0.27
C VAL A 188 -1.08 -11.38 1.23
N ASN A 189 -0.90 -10.14 1.68
CA ASN A 189 -1.28 -9.75 3.02
C ASN A 189 -2.81 -9.65 3.08
N TRP A 190 -3.41 -10.24 4.10
CA TRP A 190 -4.85 -10.34 4.24
C TRP A 190 -5.32 -9.77 5.56
N ASP A 191 -6.25 -8.80 5.51
CA ASP A 191 -6.92 -8.29 6.69
C ASP A 191 -8.19 -9.12 6.98
N CYS A 192 -8.19 -9.80 8.12
CA CYS A 192 -9.28 -10.70 8.51
C CYS A 192 -10.55 -9.95 8.92
N ALA A 193 -10.46 -8.70 9.37
CA ALA A 193 -11.60 -7.89 9.76
C ALA A 193 -12.29 -7.30 8.53
N LEU A 194 -11.52 -6.70 7.62
CA LEU A 194 -12.02 -6.15 6.36
C LEU A 194 -12.28 -7.24 5.31
N ARG A 195 -11.73 -8.45 5.51
CA ARG A 195 -11.81 -9.58 4.57
C ARG A 195 -11.35 -9.21 3.16
N THR A 196 -10.17 -8.60 3.08
CA THR A 196 -9.56 -8.16 1.82
C THR A 196 -8.05 -8.28 1.86
N GLY A 197 -7.43 -8.34 0.67
CA GLY A 197 -6.00 -8.12 0.53
C GLY A 197 -5.66 -6.66 0.81
N VAL A 198 -4.49 -6.42 1.41
CA VAL A 198 -3.95 -5.08 1.67
C VAL A 198 -2.58 -4.94 1.02
N SER A 199 -2.23 -3.73 0.61
CA SER A 199 -0.92 -3.42 0.04
C SER A 199 0.17 -3.38 1.13
N ASP A 200 1.42 -3.50 0.72
CA ASP A 200 2.55 -3.45 1.66
C ASP A 200 2.64 -2.10 2.39
N ASP A 201 2.21 -1.01 1.76
CA ASP A 201 2.20 0.34 2.33
C ASP A 201 1.12 0.52 3.43
N GLU A 202 0.13 -0.36 3.48
CA GLU A 202 -0.94 -0.35 4.48
C GLU A 202 -0.62 -1.17 5.72
N ILE A 203 0.57 -1.83 5.77
CA ILE A 203 0.98 -2.72 6.84
C ILE A 203 1.80 -1.98 7.88
N GLY A 204 1.31 -1.98 9.11
CA GLY A 204 2.06 -1.53 10.27
C GLY A 204 2.79 -2.67 10.97
N TYR A 205 4.10 -2.57 11.13
CA TYR A 205 4.89 -3.54 11.88
C TYR A 205 5.04 -3.12 13.34
N ARG A 206 4.86 -4.08 14.25
CA ARG A 206 5.22 -3.89 15.66
C ARG A 206 5.98 -5.10 16.16
N THR A 207 6.97 -4.86 17.01
CA THR A 207 7.67 -5.93 17.72
C THR A 207 6.76 -6.50 18.80
N VAL A 208 6.66 -7.83 18.83
CA VAL A 208 5.95 -8.57 19.89
C VAL A 208 6.89 -9.62 20.46
N ASP A 209 6.76 -9.88 21.76
CA ASP A 209 7.46 -10.99 22.39
C ASP A 209 6.90 -12.30 21.87
N GLY A 210 7.79 -13.18 21.39
CA GLY A 210 7.46 -14.47 20.84
C GLY A 210 8.21 -15.58 21.55
N ALA A 211 7.85 -16.82 21.24
CA ALA A 211 8.52 -18.00 21.75
C ALA A 211 8.80 -19.01 20.63
N TYR A 212 9.80 -19.86 20.84
CA TYR A 212 9.98 -21.05 20.03
C TYR A 212 9.22 -22.22 20.68
N TRP A 213 8.29 -22.77 19.93
CA TRP A 213 7.51 -23.95 20.32
C TRP A 213 8.20 -25.19 19.80
N HIS A 214 8.56 -26.10 20.70
CA HIS A 214 9.25 -27.35 20.39
C HIS A 214 8.23 -28.45 20.25
N LEU A 215 8.03 -28.95 19.03
CA LEU A 215 7.09 -29.99 18.69
C LEU A 215 7.84 -31.33 18.51
N ARG A 216 7.32 -32.41 19.09
CA ARG A 216 7.90 -33.73 18.99
C ARG A 216 7.13 -34.57 17.96
N TYR A 217 7.82 -34.96 16.90
CA TYR A 217 7.30 -35.82 15.85
C TYR A 217 7.78 -37.26 16.12
N PRO A 218 6.93 -38.20 16.56
CA PRO A 218 7.34 -39.57 16.80
C PRO A 218 7.88 -40.21 15.52
N VAL A 219 8.99 -40.93 15.64
CA VAL A 219 9.51 -41.77 14.56
C VAL A 219 8.67 -43.04 14.46
N ILE A 220 8.28 -43.42 13.25
CA ILE A 220 7.52 -44.67 13.01
C ILE A 220 8.50 -45.81 12.97
N ASP A 221 8.26 -46.83 13.84
CA ASP A 221 9.07 -48.06 13.97
C ASP A 221 10.59 -47.76 14.04
N PRO A 222 11.06 -47.07 15.09
CA PRO A 222 12.45 -46.63 15.18
C PRO A 222 13.38 -47.86 15.31
N GLU A 223 14.46 -47.86 14.52
CA GLU A 223 15.49 -48.89 14.58
C GLU A 223 16.44 -48.68 15.78
N PRO A 224 17.19 -49.70 16.18
CA PRO A 224 18.20 -49.57 17.23
C PRO A 224 19.19 -48.42 16.94
N GLY A 225 19.29 -47.45 17.86
CA GLY A 225 20.15 -46.29 17.75
C GLY A 225 19.48 -45.09 17.05
N GLU A 226 18.23 -45.20 16.59
CA GLU A 226 17.45 -44.04 16.14
C GLU A 226 16.76 -43.36 17.31
N PRO A 227 16.55 -42.01 17.24
CA PRO A 227 15.74 -41.33 18.22
C PRO A 227 14.27 -41.75 18.11
N THR A 228 13.56 -41.78 19.22
CA THR A 228 12.12 -42.11 19.25
C THR A 228 11.26 -40.97 18.70
N HIS A 229 11.79 -39.78 18.58
CA HIS A 229 11.12 -38.62 18.04
C HIS A 229 12.12 -37.61 17.47
N VAL A 230 11.67 -36.83 16.49
CA VAL A 230 12.36 -35.67 15.96
C VAL A 230 11.76 -34.41 16.56
N VAL A 231 12.58 -33.46 17.01
CA VAL A 231 12.12 -32.19 17.57
C VAL A 231 12.25 -31.09 16.53
N VAL A 232 11.16 -30.42 16.26
CA VAL A 232 11.08 -29.27 15.38
C VAL A 232 10.70 -28.03 16.19
N ALA A 233 11.43 -26.92 16.01
CA ALA A 233 11.13 -25.66 16.67
C ALA A 233 10.50 -24.67 15.67
N THR A 234 9.40 -24.06 16.07
CA THR A 234 8.70 -23.06 15.25
C THR A 234 8.22 -21.89 16.09
N THR A 235 8.13 -20.72 15.51
CA THR A 235 7.46 -19.55 16.10
C THR A 235 5.96 -19.54 15.82
N ARG A 236 5.47 -20.39 14.91
CA ARG A 236 4.07 -20.49 14.47
C ARG A 236 3.56 -21.91 14.59
N PRO A 237 3.19 -22.39 15.80
CA PRO A 237 2.76 -23.76 16.03
C PRO A 237 1.49 -24.16 15.24
N GLU A 238 0.67 -23.19 14.89
CA GLU A 238 -0.55 -23.38 14.08
C GLU A 238 -0.28 -23.95 12.68
N THR A 239 0.93 -23.73 12.14
CA THR A 239 1.30 -24.23 10.81
C THR A 239 1.57 -25.73 10.76
N MET A 240 1.85 -26.35 11.92
CA MET A 240 2.17 -27.77 12.04
C MET A 240 1.13 -28.67 11.36
N LEU A 241 -0.16 -28.33 11.45
CA LEU A 241 -1.24 -29.13 10.87
C LEU A 241 -1.13 -29.29 9.34
N GLY A 242 -0.42 -28.37 8.69
CA GLY A 242 -0.14 -28.36 7.25
C GLY A 242 1.16 -29.06 6.84
N ASP A 243 1.97 -29.54 7.81
CA ASP A 243 3.28 -30.11 7.48
C ASP A 243 3.13 -31.38 6.63
N THR A 244 3.89 -31.43 5.54
CA THR A 244 3.90 -32.57 4.61
C THR A 244 5.20 -33.37 4.68
N ALA A 245 6.26 -32.77 5.22
CA ALA A 245 7.57 -33.40 5.44
C ALA A 245 8.33 -32.64 6.52
N VAL A 246 9.34 -33.26 7.10
CA VAL A 246 10.36 -32.59 7.90
C VAL A 246 11.69 -32.71 7.17
N ALA A 247 12.31 -31.54 6.87
CA ALA A 247 13.58 -31.49 6.17
C ALA A 247 14.76 -31.38 7.14
N CYS A 248 15.84 -32.10 6.85
CA CYS A 248 17.13 -31.93 7.53
C CYS A 248 18.24 -31.68 6.50
N HIS A 249 19.37 -31.14 6.98
CA HIS A 249 20.50 -30.88 6.08
C HIS A 249 21.17 -32.21 5.69
N PRO A 250 21.46 -32.50 4.40
CA PRO A 250 22.08 -33.73 3.95
C PRO A 250 23.50 -33.95 4.51
N ASP A 251 24.25 -32.86 4.69
CA ASP A 251 25.59 -32.87 5.29
C ASP A 251 25.66 -31.82 6.42
N PRO A 252 25.19 -32.15 7.62
CA PRO A 252 25.17 -31.23 8.75
C PRO A 252 26.57 -30.87 9.27
N ARG A 253 27.56 -31.74 9.07
CA ARG A 253 28.96 -31.46 9.45
C ARG A 253 29.52 -30.29 8.67
N SER A 254 29.56 -30.39 7.35
CA SER A 254 30.07 -29.32 6.51
C SER A 254 29.25 -28.03 6.62
N ALA A 255 27.97 -28.14 6.88
CA ALA A 255 27.11 -26.96 7.10
C ALA A 255 27.50 -26.19 8.36
N LEU A 256 27.72 -26.88 9.47
CA LEU A 256 28.16 -26.28 10.74
C LEU A 256 29.58 -25.72 10.62
N ASP A 257 30.50 -26.46 10.02
CA ASP A 257 31.89 -26.01 9.82
C ASP A 257 31.93 -24.72 8.99
N ARG A 258 31.23 -24.65 7.87
CA ARG A 258 31.12 -23.41 7.05
C ARG A 258 30.42 -22.27 7.79
N ALA A 259 29.44 -22.55 8.66
CA ALA A 259 28.77 -21.52 9.44
C ALA A 259 29.73 -20.92 10.50
N ILE A 260 30.51 -21.77 11.15
CA ILE A 260 31.54 -21.36 12.14
C ILE A 260 32.61 -20.52 11.46
N GLU A 261 33.15 -20.95 10.31
CA GLU A 261 34.15 -20.22 9.55
C GLU A 261 33.65 -18.83 9.15
N ARG A 262 32.48 -18.74 8.52
CA ARG A 262 31.89 -17.45 8.11
C ARG A 262 31.67 -16.50 9.28
N LEU A 263 31.18 -17.03 10.42
CA LEU A 263 30.94 -16.20 11.59
C LEU A 263 32.25 -15.74 12.23
N ALA A 264 33.28 -16.60 12.27
CA ALA A 264 34.62 -16.23 12.73
C ALA A 264 35.27 -15.13 11.87
N GLU A 265 35.18 -15.26 10.54
CA GLU A 265 35.65 -14.20 9.63
C GLU A 265 34.92 -12.88 9.84
N ARG A 266 33.57 -12.95 10.00
CA ARG A 266 32.75 -11.77 10.26
C ARG A 266 33.12 -11.11 11.61
N ALA A 267 33.32 -11.88 12.67
CA ALA A 267 33.75 -11.39 13.96
C ALA A 267 35.14 -10.73 13.90
N GLY A 268 36.08 -11.31 13.13
CA GLY A 268 37.39 -10.72 12.91
C GLY A 268 37.40 -9.37 12.19
N ARG A 269 36.43 -9.14 11.30
CA ARG A 269 36.29 -7.90 10.53
C ARG A 269 35.34 -6.87 11.16
N ALA A 270 34.59 -7.25 12.20
CA ALA A 270 33.57 -6.40 12.79
C ALA A 270 34.16 -5.27 13.64
N PRO A 271 33.48 -4.10 13.71
CA PRO A 271 33.81 -3.04 14.65
C PRO A 271 33.83 -3.53 16.09
N GLN A 272 34.67 -2.94 16.93
CA GLN A 272 34.84 -3.35 18.34
C GLN A 272 33.52 -3.44 19.14
N ARG A 273 32.56 -2.61 18.81
CA ARG A 273 31.22 -2.58 19.43
C ARG A 273 30.36 -3.83 19.14
N GLU A 274 30.54 -4.45 17.99
CA GLU A 274 29.74 -5.60 17.54
C GLU A 274 30.38 -6.95 17.83
N ARG A 275 31.69 -6.98 18.08
CA ARG A 275 32.45 -8.21 18.31
C ARG A 275 31.92 -9.09 19.43
N PRO A 276 31.58 -8.59 20.61
CA PRO A 276 31.13 -9.46 21.71
C PRO A 276 29.90 -10.29 21.35
N ALA A 277 28.93 -9.68 20.66
CA ALA A 277 27.72 -10.39 20.24
C ALA A 277 28.01 -11.47 19.18
N LEU A 278 28.96 -11.22 18.26
CA LEU A 278 29.37 -12.19 17.26
C LEU A 278 30.20 -13.34 17.85
N GLU A 279 31.03 -13.04 18.86
CA GLU A 279 31.80 -14.04 19.61
C GLU A 279 30.87 -14.96 20.42
N GLU A 280 29.84 -14.42 21.06
CA GLU A 280 28.83 -15.22 21.74
C GLU A 280 28.09 -16.15 20.78
N GLN A 281 27.71 -15.66 19.61
CA GLN A 281 27.08 -16.48 18.55
C GLN A 281 28.05 -17.58 18.05
N LEU A 282 29.33 -17.28 17.92
CA LEU A 282 30.36 -18.24 17.50
C LEU A 282 30.53 -19.37 18.53
N GLU A 283 30.60 -19.03 19.79
CA GLU A 283 30.64 -20.02 20.88
C GLU A 283 29.38 -20.87 20.96
N ALA A 284 28.20 -20.30 20.73
CA ALA A 284 26.96 -21.04 20.63
C ALA A 284 26.95 -22.06 19.49
N LEU A 285 27.46 -21.68 18.28
CA LEU A 285 27.61 -22.60 17.15
C LEU A 285 28.62 -23.71 17.42
N ARG A 286 29.75 -23.43 18.06
CA ARG A 286 30.75 -24.42 18.46
C ARG A 286 30.16 -25.43 19.42
N ARG A 287 29.47 -24.97 20.46
CA ARG A 287 28.74 -25.86 21.41
C ARG A 287 27.70 -26.70 20.69
N ARG A 288 26.93 -26.14 19.78
CA ARG A 288 25.95 -26.88 18.98
C ARG A 288 26.61 -27.97 18.14
N ARG A 289 27.77 -27.69 17.56
CA ARG A 289 28.57 -28.70 16.82
C ARG A 289 28.97 -29.84 17.73
N GLU A 290 29.48 -29.56 18.92
CA GLU A 290 29.92 -30.60 19.88
C GLU A 290 28.75 -31.46 20.40
N THR A 291 27.62 -30.84 20.73
CA THR A 291 26.52 -31.52 21.44
C THR A 291 25.50 -32.16 20.51
N HIS A 292 25.28 -31.61 19.30
CA HIS A 292 24.18 -32.02 18.42
C HIS A 292 24.61 -32.66 17.11
N LEU A 293 25.89 -32.56 16.70
CA LEU A 293 26.32 -33.03 15.39
C LEU A 293 26.00 -34.54 15.17
N ALA A 294 26.25 -35.38 16.16
CA ALA A 294 25.98 -36.83 16.04
C ALA A 294 24.49 -37.08 15.76
N GLY A 295 23.59 -36.40 16.47
CA GLY A 295 22.15 -36.51 16.24
C GLY A 295 21.70 -35.96 14.88
N LEU A 296 22.29 -34.85 14.42
CA LEU A 296 22.00 -34.30 13.11
C LEU A 296 22.47 -35.19 11.95
N VAL A 297 23.63 -35.84 12.10
CA VAL A 297 24.12 -36.80 11.12
C VAL A 297 23.17 -38.02 11.06
N ARG A 298 22.75 -38.53 12.22
CA ARG A 298 21.78 -39.62 12.27
C ARG A 298 20.44 -39.27 11.62
N LEU A 299 19.93 -38.07 11.81
CA LEU A 299 18.74 -37.57 11.09
C LEU A 299 18.92 -37.54 9.57
N ALA A 300 20.09 -37.14 9.08
CA ALA A 300 20.38 -37.16 7.66
C ALA A 300 20.42 -38.58 7.08
N GLU A 301 21.00 -39.53 7.84
CA GLU A 301 20.99 -40.96 7.48
C GLU A 301 19.55 -41.53 7.44
N MET A 302 18.73 -41.20 8.41
CA MET A 302 17.30 -41.59 8.48
C MET A 302 16.52 -41.02 7.29
N ALA A 303 16.76 -39.76 6.92
CA ALA A 303 16.13 -39.13 5.76
C ALA A 303 16.55 -39.86 4.46
N ALA A 304 17.83 -40.15 4.29
CA ALA A 304 18.35 -40.90 3.14
C ALA A 304 17.77 -42.34 3.06
N ALA A 305 17.46 -42.95 4.20
CA ALA A 305 16.79 -44.27 4.30
C ALA A 305 15.26 -44.17 4.09
N GLY A 306 14.70 -42.99 3.85
CA GLY A 306 13.26 -42.81 3.61
C GLY A 306 12.38 -43.04 4.87
N ARG A 307 12.93 -42.76 6.06
CA ARG A 307 12.20 -42.93 7.33
C ARG A 307 11.00 -42.00 7.40
N LEU A 308 9.93 -42.50 8.02
CA LEU A 308 8.69 -41.75 8.24
C LEU A 308 8.58 -41.33 9.71
N ILE A 309 7.98 -40.19 9.91
CA ILE A 309 7.63 -39.66 11.21
C ILE A 309 6.13 -39.36 11.26
N ARG A 310 5.58 -39.25 12.43
CA ARG A 310 4.16 -39.03 12.64
C ARG A 310 3.87 -37.58 12.96
N LEU A 311 3.00 -36.96 12.16
CA LEU A 311 2.54 -35.60 12.43
C LEU A 311 1.73 -35.57 13.72
N PRO A 312 2.10 -34.78 14.74
CA PRO A 312 1.36 -34.67 15.97
C PRO A 312 -0.10 -34.26 15.75
N LEU A 313 -1.00 -34.66 16.63
CA LEU A 313 -2.44 -34.40 16.61
C LEU A 313 -3.23 -35.05 15.45
N LEU A 314 -2.66 -35.14 14.26
CA LEU A 314 -3.33 -35.73 13.08
C LEU A 314 -2.95 -37.18 12.84
N ASP A 315 -1.93 -37.68 13.52
CA ASP A 315 -1.42 -39.08 13.42
C ASP A 315 -1.06 -39.50 11.97
N ARG A 316 -0.83 -38.54 11.10
CA ARG A 316 -0.51 -38.72 9.68
C ARG A 316 0.97 -39.03 9.48
N PRO A 317 1.34 -40.13 8.74
CA PRO A 317 2.73 -40.35 8.34
C PRO A 317 3.20 -39.24 7.37
N ILE A 318 4.38 -38.69 7.65
CA ILE A 318 5.06 -37.72 6.76
C ILE A 318 6.54 -38.13 6.64
N PRO A 319 7.20 -37.89 5.50
CA PRO A 319 8.59 -38.28 5.32
C PRO A 319 9.55 -37.33 6.04
N LEU A 320 10.68 -37.89 6.48
CA LEU A 320 11.89 -37.15 6.77
C LEU A 320 12.68 -37.05 5.48
N ILE A 321 13.08 -35.84 5.07
CA ILE A 321 13.75 -35.57 3.79
C ILE A 321 15.02 -34.75 3.98
N THR A 322 15.92 -34.77 2.97
CA THR A 322 17.14 -33.95 2.91
C THR A 322 17.07 -32.87 1.86
#